data_d356d7544cf94d8097a8e7a5b610c82f
#
_entry.id   d356d7544cf94d8097a8e7a5b610c82f
#
_cell.length_a   1.000
_cell.length_b   1.000
_cell.length_c   1.000
_cell.angle_alpha   90.00
_cell.angle_beta   90.00
_cell.angle_gamma   90.00
#
_symmetry.space_group_name_H-M   'P 1'
#
loop_
_entity.id
_entity.type
_entity.pdbx_description
1 polymer ?
#
loop_
_entity_poly.entity_id
_entity_poly.type
_entity_poly.pdbx_seq_one_letter_code
_entity_poly.pdbx_strand_id
1 'polypeptide(L)'
;MVQKILQRSQIKPFKIKYYCKKRDPGFDQKMHDVLLVYKQVSLQFDEEGNIIIPEDDRMVHTISCDERLGIQAVATTGDDLRPAPDKGCVYRDSEYKRLEMLSLLAGIDLLTGEAVPLVSETHKSSDFISLLKKLGQKYPEGDVIRIICDNYSAHK
;
A
#
# COMPACT_ATOMS: atom_id res chain seq x y z
N MET A 1 9.12 43.54 10.55
CA MET A 1 9.12 43.27 12.02
C MET A 1 8.64 41.84 12.33
N VAL A 2 7.47 41.39 11.87
CA VAL A 2 6.92 40.04 12.14
C VAL A 2 7.88 38.91 11.73
N GLN A 3 8.48 38.95 10.55
CA GLN A 3 9.40 37.92 10.08
C GLN A 3 10.61 37.73 11.01
N LYS A 4 11.18 38.80 11.56
CA LYS A 4 12.29 38.68 12.52
C LYS A 4 11.88 38.02 13.84
N ILE A 5 10.65 38.30 14.31
CA ILE A 5 10.10 37.67 15.53
C ILE A 5 9.90 36.16 15.30
N LEU A 6 9.28 35.78 14.17
CA LEU A 6 9.08 34.39 13.82
C LEU A 6 10.39 33.61 13.66
N GLN A 7 11.41 34.24 13.04
CA GLN A 7 12.73 33.63 12.91
C GLN A 7 13.42 33.42 14.28
N ARG A 8 13.35 34.40 15.19
CA ARG A 8 13.91 34.29 16.54
C ARG A 8 13.23 33.20 17.36
N SER A 9 11.93 33.08 17.23
CA SER A 9 11.12 32.07 17.95
C SER A 9 11.12 30.69 17.27
N GLN A 10 11.84 30.50 16.16
CA GLN A 10 11.85 29.29 15.33
C GLN A 10 10.45 28.83 14.86
N ILE A 11 9.47 29.73 14.92
CA ILE A 11 8.09 29.45 14.49
C ILE A 11 8.01 29.54 12.98
N LYS A 12 7.53 28.47 12.35
CA LYS A 12 7.38 28.35 10.89
C LYS A 12 5.90 28.13 10.54
N PRO A 13 5.03 29.14 10.58
CA PRO A 13 3.58 28.97 10.40
C PRO A 13 3.19 28.47 9.00
N PHE A 14 4.10 28.56 8.03
CA PHE A 14 3.94 28.01 6.69
C PHE A 14 4.25 26.50 6.58
N LYS A 15 4.86 25.90 7.63
CA LYS A 15 5.12 24.47 7.68
C LYS A 15 3.99 23.76 8.41
N ILE A 16 3.27 22.91 7.67
CA ILE A 16 2.26 22.02 8.23
C ILE A 16 2.94 20.71 8.59
N LYS A 17 2.78 20.27 9.83
CA LYS A 17 3.10 18.92 10.26
C LYS A 17 1.82 18.24 10.71
N TYR A 18 1.61 17.04 10.19
CA TYR A 18 0.48 16.24 10.60
C TYR A 18 0.80 15.47 11.88
N TYR A 19 -0.17 15.34 12.76
CA TYR A 19 -0.10 14.47 13.92
C TYR A 19 -1.38 13.64 14.00
N CYS A 20 -1.27 12.43 14.51
CA CYS A 20 -2.43 11.58 14.73
C CYS A 20 -2.92 11.77 16.16
N LYS A 21 -4.16 12.27 16.29
CA LYS A 21 -4.81 12.38 17.61
C LYS A 21 -5.33 11.00 18.01
N LYS A 22 -4.84 10.46 19.11
CA LYS A 22 -5.40 9.22 19.70
C LYS A 22 -6.88 9.44 20.05
N ARG A 23 -7.76 8.73 19.35
CA ARG A 23 -9.23 8.79 19.54
C ARG A 23 -9.77 7.52 20.15
N ASP A 24 -9.03 6.42 20.05
CA ASP A 24 -9.40 5.11 20.57
C ASP A 24 -8.75 4.91 21.95
N PRO A 25 -9.53 4.70 23.01
CA PRO A 25 -8.98 4.41 24.35
C PRO A 25 -8.10 3.16 24.38
N GLY A 26 -8.38 2.17 23.53
CA GLY A 26 -7.60 0.94 23.40
C GLY A 26 -6.43 1.02 22.41
N PHE A 27 -6.06 2.22 21.92
CA PHE A 27 -5.06 2.38 20.87
C PHE A 27 -3.72 1.73 21.21
N ASP A 28 -3.22 1.94 22.42
CA ASP A 28 -1.89 1.45 22.81
C ASP A 28 -1.85 -0.09 22.85
N GLN A 29 -2.93 -0.74 23.31
CA GLN A 29 -3.03 -2.21 23.28
C GLN A 29 -3.11 -2.74 21.84
N LYS A 30 -3.98 -2.16 21.01
CA LYS A 30 -4.13 -2.56 19.61
C LYS A 30 -2.84 -2.35 18.81
N MET A 31 -2.14 -1.26 19.06
CA MET A 31 -0.83 -1.00 18.46
C MET A 31 0.19 -2.06 18.89
N HIS A 32 0.21 -2.40 20.17
CA HIS A 32 1.09 -3.45 20.69
C HIS A 32 0.81 -4.79 20.01
N ASP A 33 -0.46 -5.18 19.87
CA ASP A 33 -0.85 -6.43 19.23
C ASP A 33 -0.39 -6.48 17.76
N VAL A 34 -0.55 -5.38 17.01
CA VAL A 34 -0.06 -5.28 15.62
C VAL A 34 1.47 -5.38 15.57
N LEU A 35 2.18 -4.68 16.46
CA LEU A 35 3.65 -4.74 16.52
C LEU A 35 4.16 -6.14 16.86
N LEU A 36 3.43 -6.90 17.70
CA LEU A 36 3.75 -8.31 17.98
C LEU A 36 3.64 -9.16 16.72
N VAL A 37 2.64 -8.93 15.88
CA VAL A 37 2.51 -9.65 14.60
C VAL A 37 3.72 -9.38 13.69
N TYR A 38 4.13 -8.13 13.54
CA TYR A 38 5.35 -7.79 12.77
C TYR A 38 6.61 -8.44 13.36
N LYS A 39 6.74 -8.44 14.69
CA LYS A 39 7.85 -9.12 15.35
C LYS A 39 7.83 -10.63 15.08
N GLN A 40 6.67 -11.27 15.08
CA GLN A 40 6.55 -12.69 14.75
C GLN A 40 7.03 -12.99 13.32
N VAL A 41 6.79 -12.09 12.36
CA VAL A 41 7.35 -12.25 11.01
C VAL A 41 8.87 -12.21 11.06
N SER A 42 9.48 -11.28 11.80
CA SER A 42 10.95 -11.19 11.90
C SER A 42 11.58 -12.42 12.55
N LEU A 43 10.85 -13.15 13.39
CA LEU A 43 11.32 -14.40 14.01
C LEU A 43 11.27 -15.61 13.07
N GLN A 44 10.71 -15.47 11.87
CA GLN A 44 10.72 -16.50 10.83
C GLN A 44 11.99 -16.48 9.97
N PHE A 45 12.96 -15.64 10.32
CA PHE A 45 14.25 -15.56 9.64
C PHE A 45 15.38 -15.94 10.58
N ASP A 46 16.41 -16.62 10.05
CA ASP A 46 17.65 -16.88 10.75
C ASP A 46 18.57 -15.64 10.77
N GLU A 47 19.75 -15.76 11.38
CA GLU A 47 20.73 -14.67 11.47
C GLU A 47 21.30 -14.27 10.10
N GLU A 48 21.25 -15.18 9.12
CA GLU A 48 21.67 -14.97 7.74
C GLU A 48 20.56 -14.38 6.86
N GLY A 49 19.31 -14.30 7.39
CA GLY A 49 18.13 -13.77 6.67
C GLY A 49 17.42 -14.80 5.81
N ASN A 50 17.66 -16.10 6.00
CA ASN A 50 16.89 -17.14 5.34
C ASN A 50 15.61 -17.45 6.13
N ILE A 51 14.57 -17.92 5.42
CA ILE A 51 13.31 -18.31 6.02
C ILE A 51 13.49 -19.63 6.78
N ILE A 52 13.08 -19.64 8.04
CA ILE A 52 13.08 -20.85 8.88
C ILE A 52 11.81 -21.64 8.55
N ILE A 53 11.97 -22.88 8.07
CA ILE A 53 10.85 -23.80 7.81
C ILE A 53 10.49 -24.48 9.13
N PRO A 54 9.22 -24.42 9.60
CA PRO A 54 8.79 -25.10 10.82
C PRO A 54 8.85 -26.65 10.67
N GLU A 55 9.01 -27.36 11.78
CA GLU A 55 9.09 -28.83 11.81
C GLU A 55 7.82 -29.52 11.28
N ASP A 56 6.65 -28.88 11.39
CA ASP A 56 5.37 -29.39 10.90
C ASP A 56 5.04 -28.97 9.46
N ASP A 57 6.02 -28.36 8.79
CA ASP A 57 5.94 -27.91 7.39
C ASP A 57 4.82 -26.86 7.13
N ARG A 58 4.25 -26.26 8.19
CA ARG A 58 3.18 -25.26 8.11
C ARG A 58 3.73 -23.86 8.21
N MET A 59 3.64 -23.13 7.13
CA MET A 59 4.08 -21.73 7.10
C MET A 59 2.96 -20.78 7.57
N VAL A 60 3.37 -19.66 8.15
CA VAL A 60 2.47 -18.55 8.48
C VAL A 60 2.80 -17.37 7.58
N HIS A 61 1.99 -17.19 6.55
CA HIS A 61 2.09 -16.04 5.63
C HIS A 61 1.36 -14.85 6.21
N THR A 62 2.09 -13.79 6.53
CA THR A 62 1.49 -12.55 7.03
C THR A 62 1.39 -11.54 5.89
N ILE A 63 0.16 -11.28 5.47
CA ILE A 63 -0.16 -10.42 4.32
C ILE A 63 -0.61 -9.05 4.82
N SER A 64 0.13 -8.01 4.46
CA SER A 64 -0.31 -6.63 4.68
C SER A 64 -1.10 -6.16 3.48
N CYS A 65 -2.39 -5.88 3.68
CA CYS A 65 -3.31 -5.43 2.63
C CYS A 65 -3.57 -3.93 2.76
N ASP A 66 -3.57 -3.26 1.60
CA ASP A 66 -3.94 -1.85 1.49
C ASP A 66 -4.60 -1.58 0.14
N GLU A 67 -5.36 -0.49 0.04
CA GLU A 67 -6.01 -0.08 -1.19
C GLU A 67 -5.59 1.31 -1.67
N ARG A 68 -5.48 1.44 -2.98
CA ARG A 68 -5.35 2.71 -3.67
C ARG A 68 -6.57 2.96 -4.53
N LEU A 69 -7.47 3.80 -4.04
CA LEU A 69 -8.70 4.17 -4.73
C LEU A 69 -8.47 5.30 -5.74
N GLY A 70 -9.30 5.32 -6.79
CA GLY A 70 -9.40 6.45 -7.69
C GLY A 70 -8.16 6.71 -8.53
N ILE A 71 -7.46 5.68 -8.97
CA ILE A 71 -6.35 5.81 -9.93
C ILE A 71 -6.94 6.23 -11.27
N GLN A 72 -6.65 7.44 -11.71
CA GLN A 72 -7.15 7.95 -12.98
C GLN A 72 -6.34 7.37 -14.15
N ALA A 73 -7.03 6.69 -15.06
CA ALA A 73 -6.48 6.38 -16.35
C ALA A 73 -6.64 7.60 -17.28
N VAL A 74 -5.54 8.10 -17.79
CA VAL A 74 -5.51 9.25 -18.70
C VAL A 74 -4.80 8.88 -19.98
N ALA A 75 -5.26 9.43 -21.10
CA ALA A 75 -4.58 9.33 -22.38
C ALA A 75 -4.41 10.75 -22.96
N THR A 76 -3.38 10.96 -23.75
CA THR A 76 -3.22 12.18 -24.55
C THR A 76 -4.31 12.30 -25.59
N THR A 77 -4.71 13.51 -25.98
CA THR A 77 -5.71 13.74 -27.04
C THR A 77 -5.12 13.54 -28.42
N GLY A 78 -3.83 13.82 -28.59
CA GLY A 78 -3.06 13.62 -29.81
C GLY A 78 -1.92 12.62 -29.66
N ASP A 79 -1.39 12.14 -30.77
CA ASP A 79 -0.23 11.25 -30.81
C ASP A 79 1.06 12.01 -30.50
N ASP A 80 2.02 11.33 -29.90
CA ASP A 80 3.35 11.87 -29.67
C ASP A 80 4.05 12.14 -31.01
N LEU A 81 4.61 13.36 -31.15
CA LEU A 81 5.44 13.71 -32.31
C LEU A 81 6.87 13.18 -32.07
N ARG A 82 7.36 12.39 -33.01
CA ARG A 82 8.68 11.78 -32.94
C ARG A 82 9.79 12.83 -33.10
N PRO A 83 10.99 12.58 -32.55
CA PRO A 83 12.14 13.43 -32.81
C PRO A 83 12.43 13.54 -34.32
N ALA A 84 12.76 14.77 -34.76
CA ALA A 84 13.17 15.10 -36.12
C ALA A 84 14.44 15.97 -36.06
N PRO A 85 15.15 16.18 -37.17
CA PRO A 85 16.40 16.96 -37.18
C PRO A 85 16.28 18.37 -36.58
N ASP A 86 15.09 18.99 -36.70
CA ASP A 86 14.73 20.29 -36.14
C ASP A 86 14.08 20.22 -34.74
N LYS A 87 13.78 19.01 -34.27
CA LYS A 87 13.08 18.72 -33.00
C LYS A 87 13.76 17.55 -32.28
N GLY A 88 14.72 17.88 -31.44
CA GLY A 88 15.60 16.89 -30.79
C GLY A 88 14.96 16.00 -29.74
N CYS A 89 13.64 16.18 -29.44
CA CYS A 89 12.93 15.41 -28.40
C CYS A 89 11.52 15.01 -28.87
N VAL A 90 10.90 14.11 -28.10
CA VAL A 90 9.50 13.76 -28.29
C VAL A 90 8.63 14.91 -27.79
N TYR A 91 7.68 15.37 -28.60
CA TYR A 91 6.66 16.34 -28.17
C TYR A 91 5.37 15.59 -27.90
N ARG A 92 4.87 15.75 -26.69
CA ARG A 92 3.60 15.17 -26.23
C ARG A 92 2.55 16.26 -26.11
N ASP A 93 1.33 15.94 -26.51
CA ASP A 93 0.20 16.82 -26.31
C ASP A 93 0.03 17.15 -24.83
N SER A 94 -0.16 18.42 -24.50
CA SER A 94 -0.42 18.89 -23.14
C SER A 94 -1.86 18.61 -22.70
N GLU A 95 -2.78 18.39 -23.65
CA GLU A 95 -4.14 18.04 -23.34
C GLU A 95 -4.28 16.54 -23.11
N TYR A 96 -5.15 16.18 -22.18
CA TYR A 96 -5.44 14.79 -21.87
C TYR A 96 -6.94 14.56 -21.73
N LYS A 97 -7.35 13.36 -22.09
CA LYS A 97 -8.71 12.86 -21.83
C LYS A 97 -8.67 11.87 -20.66
N ARG A 98 -9.65 11.99 -19.77
CA ARG A 98 -9.88 11.00 -18.72
C ARG A 98 -10.62 9.82 -19.34
N LEU A 99 -10.10 8.62 -19.11
CA LEU A 99 -10.73 7.39 -19.56
C LEU A 99 -11.64 6.88 -18.46
N GLU A 100 -11.04 6.28 -17.43
CA GLU A 100 -11.78 5.69 -16.32
C GLU A 100 -10.98 5.83 -15.02
N MET A 101 -11.62 5.48 -13.91
CA MET A 101 -10.95 5.35 -12.61
C MET A 101 -10.87 3.88 -12.25
N LEU A 102 -9.70 3.45 -11.85
CA LEU A 102 -9.45 2.11 -11.35
C LEU A 102 -9.10 2.16 -9.87
N SER A 103 -9.35 1.06 -9.19
CA SER A 103 -8.93 0.83 -7.82
C SER A 103 -7.93 -0.32 -7.80
N LEU A 104 -6.87 -0.17 -7.03
CA LEU A 104 -5.89 -1.21 -6.77
C LEU A 104 -6.05 -1.65 -5.32
N LEU A 105 -6.34 -2.92 -5.11
CA LEU A 105 -6.25 -3.59 -3.82
C LEU A 105 -5.08 -4.57 -3.88
N ALA A 106 -4.17 -4.52 -2.93
CA ALA A 106 -3.01 -5.40 -2.96
C ALA A 106 -2.68 -5.93 -1.56
N GLY A 107 -2.25 -7.19 -1.51
CA GLY A 107 -1.63 -7.80 -0.34
C GLY A 107 -0.16 -8.04 -0.59
N ILE A 108 0.70 -7.64 0.34
CA ILE A 108 2.13 -7.93 0.31
C ILE A 108 2.42 -8.99 1.37
N ASP A 109 2.97 -10.12 0.96
CA ASP A 109 3.49 -11.12 1.88
C ASP A 109 4.77 -10.59 2.55
N LEU A 110 4.71 -10.40 3.86
CA LEU A 110 5.83 -9.85 4.64
C LEU A 110 6.98 -10.85 4.78
N LEU A 111 6.74 -12.13 4.50
CA LEU A 111 7.76 -13.17 4.56
C LEU A 111 8.59 -13.22 3.26
N THR A 112 7.92 -13.13 2.11
CA THR A 112 8.56 -13.28 0.79
C THR A 112 8.77 -11.95 0.06
N GLY A 113 8.07 -10.89 0.46
CA GLY A 113 8.04 -9.61 -0.24
C GLY A 113 7.19 -9.62 -1.51
N GLU A 114 6.54 -10.74 -1.85
CA GLU A 114 5.70 -10.82 -3.04
C GLU A 114 4.39 -10.09 -2.88
N ALA A 115 4.00 -9.34 -3.91
CA ALA A 115 2.72 -8.64 -3.97
C ALA A 115 1.67 -9.44 -4.75
N VAL A 116 0.45 -9.50 -4.22
CA VAL A 116 -0.72 -10.07 -4.89
C VAL A 116 -1.71 -8.94 -5.19
N PRO A 117 -1.66 -8.36 -6.39
CA PRO A 117 -2.53 -7.25 -6.76
C PRO A 117 -3.88 -7.72 -7.30
N LEU A 118 -4.91 -6.92 -7.06
CA LEU A 118 -6.22 -6.97 -7.69
C LEU A 118 -6.57 -5.58 -8.19
N VAL A 119 -6.71 -5.44 -9.51
CA VAL A 119 -7.20 -4.20 -10.15
C VAL A 119 -8.68 -4.37 -10.43
N SER A 120 -9.48 -3.38 -10.05
CA SER A 120 -10.94 -3.38 -10.18
C SER A 120 -11.45 -2.00 -10.55
N GLU A 121 -12.60 -1.93 -11.19
CA GLU A 121 -13.35 -0.69 -11.43
C GLU A 121 -14.09 -0.22 -10.16
N THR A 122 -14.20 -1.09 -9.18
CA THR A 122 -14.91 -0.83 -7.91
C THR A 122 -13.98 -1.03 -6.72
N HIS A 123 -14.51 -0.73 -5.53
CA HIS A 123 -13.83 -0.94 -4.24
C HIS A 123 -14.84 -1.46 -3.21
N LYS A 124 -15.54 -2.53 -3.59
CA LYS A 124 -16.58 -3.15 -2.77
C LYS A 124 -16.03 -4.33 -1.98
N SER A 125 -16.79 -4.79 -0.99
CA SER A 125 -16.47 -6.01 -0.25
C SER A 125 -16.28 -7.24 -1.16
N SER A 126 -16.95 -7.27 -2.33
CA SER A 126 -16.75 -8.31 -3.35
C SER A 126 -15.33 -8.36 -3.89
N ASP A 127 -14.67 -7.19 -4.01
CA ASP A 127 -13.29 -7.09 -4.50
C ASP A 127 -12.33 -7.61 -3.43
N PHE A 128 -12.58 -7.27 -2.16
CA PHE A 128 -11.82 -7.83 -1.04
C PHE A 128 -11.97 -9.36 -0.96
N ILE A 129 -13.19 -9.88 -1.09
CA ILE A 129 -13.43 -11.34 -1.16
C ILE A 129 -12.67 -11.98 -2.33
N SER A 130 -12.59 -11.30 -3.47
CA SER A 130 -11.84 -11.77 -4.63
C SER A 130 -10.33 -11.82 -4.37
N LEU A 131 -9.79 -10.83 -3.64
CA LEU A 131 -8.40 -10.85 -3.18
C LEU A 131 -8.17 -12.02 -2.22
N LEU A 132 -9.07 -12.25 -1.23
CA LEU A 132 -8.95 -13.37 -0.29
C LEU A 132 -8.92 -14.73 -1.01
N LYS A 133 -9.77 -14.91 -2.02
CA LYS A 133 -9.78 -16.13 -2.85
C LYS A 133 -8.46 -16.31 -3.60
N LYS A 134 -7.92 -15.21 -4.14
CA LYS A 134 -6.63 -15.20 -4.85
C LYS A 134 -5.49 -15.59 -3.92
N LEU A 135 -5.49 -15.08 -2.70
CA LEU A 135 -4.52 -15.45 -1.66
C LEU A 135 -4.65 -16.94 -1.28
N GLY A 136 -5.88 -17.44 -1.06
CA GLY A 136 -6.10 -18.86 -0.76
C GLY A 136 -5.71 -19.81 -1.87
N GLN A 137 -5.70 -19.35 -3.14
CA GLN A 137 -5.23 -20.16 -4.27
C GLN A 137 -3.70 -20.14 -4.44
N LYS A 138 -3.05 -19.09 -3.90
CA LYS A 138 -1.61 -18.90 -4.05
C LYS A 138 -0.81 -19.79 -3.09
N TYR A 139 -1.29 -19.95 -1.87
CA TYR A 139 -0.57 -20.66 -0.81
C TYR A 139 -1.05 -22.11 -0.68
N PRO A 140 -0.16 -23.04 -0.22
CA PRO A 140 -0.50 -24.45 -0.02
C PRO A 140 -1.67 -24.66 0.95
N GLU A 141 -2.44 -25.72 0.74
CA GLU A 141 -3.41 -26.17 1.74
C GLU A 141 -2.69 -26.58 3.03
N GLY A 142 -3.13 -26.01 4.14
CA GLY A 142 -2.55 -26.26 5.47
C GLY A 142 -1.73 -25.09 6.01
N ASP A 143 -1.26 -24.19 5.16
CA ASP A 143 -0.60 -22.95 5.59
C ASP A 143 -1.60 -21.98 6.22
N VAL A 144 -1.11 -21.15 7.12
CA VAL A 144 -1.89 -20.11 7.78
C VAL A 144 -1.70 -18.80 7.04
N ILE A 145 -2.79 -18.21 6.54
CA ILE A 145 -2.79 -16.88 5.97
C ILE A 145 -3.31 -15.89 7.01
N ARG A 146 -2.44 -15.02 7.52
CA ARG A 146 -2.78 -13.94 8.45
C ARG A 146 -2.84 -12.63 7.69
N ILE A 147 -3.94 -11.90 7.80
CA ILE A 147 -4.14 -10.65 7.08
C ILE A 147 -4.10 -9.48 8.06
N ILE A 148 -3.29 -8.47 7.73
CA ILE A 148 -3.28 -7.16 8.36
C ILE A 148 -3.93 -6.20 7.37
N CYS A 149 -5.04 -5.60 7.76
CA CYS A 149 -5.72 -4.57 6.98
C CYS A 149 -6.18 -3.44 7.91
N ASP A 150 -6.48 -2.29 7.33
CA ASP A 150 -7.09 -1.20 8.06
C ASP A 150 -8.58 -1.50 8.37
N ASN A 151 -9.24 -0.57 9.08
CA ASN A 151 -10.66 -0.71 9.44
C ASN A 151 -11.60 -0.14 8.37
N TYR A 152 -11.23 -0.23 7.11
CA TYR A 152 -12.07 0.24 6.02
C TYR A 152 -13.37 -0.56 5.90
N SER A 153 -14.47 0.08 5.52
CA SER A 153 -15.80 -0.55 5.52
C SER A 153 -15.95 -1.70 4.51
N ALA A 154 -15.15 -1.72 3.46
CA ALA A 154 -15.15 -2.79 2.47
C ALA A 154 -14.55 -4.12 2.99
N HIS A 155 -13.85 -4.07 4.14
CA HIS A 155 -13.26 -5.24 4.80
C HIS A 155 -14.23 -5.94 5.79
N LYS A 156 -15.49 -5.46 5.86
CA LYS A 156 -16.52 -5.97 6.80
C LYS A 156 -17.61 -6.74 6.08
#